data_ee85c19e7c880047946f14faabfd90c9
#
_entry.id   ee85c19e7c880047946f14faabfd90c9
#
_cell.length_a   1.000
_cell.length_b   1.000
_cell.length_c   1.000
_cell.angle_alpha   90.00
_cell.angle_beta   90.00
_cell.angle_gamma   90.00
#
_symmetry.space_group_name_H-M   'P 1'
#
loop_
_entity.id
_entity.type
_entity.pdbx_description
1 polymer ?
#
loop_
_entity_poly.entity_id
_entity_poly.type
_entity_poly.pdbx_seq_one_letter_code
_entity_poly.pdbx_strand_id
1 'polypeptide(L)'
;MASLKALKLRIGSVKSTQKITKAMKMVAAAKLRRAQDAAEAGRPYAERMAGVMASLASKVTISSSTPKLLAGTGKDQVHLFVVATSDKGLAGAFNTNIVRLARKTALEMQAQGKTVKFYIIGRKGRDQLSRTFRSQVVHTIEPGDLSKLKFADSQAIAADLTARYDAGEFDVAHLFFSKFVSVLAQEPTQQQIIPVALPEGGAAPTGGASVEYEPDEETLLTALLPQNLAVQLHRATLENAASEQGSKMTAMDNATRNAGDMINKLSIIYNRTRQAAITTELVEIISGAEAL
;
A
#
# COMPACT_ATOMS: atom_id res chain seq x y z
N MET A 1 0.56 42.40 15.10
CA MET A 1 1.41 41.35 15.70
C MET A 1 0.52 40.33 16.44
N ALA A 2 0.91 39.05 16.46
CA ALA A 2 0.14 38.05 17.20
C ALA A 2 0.23 38.33 18.71
N SER A 3 -0.91 38.32 19.44
CA SER A 3 -0.91 38.56 20.88
C SER A 3 -0.16 37.45 21.64
N LEU A 4 0.43 37.78 22.78
CA LEU A 4 1.10 36.82 23.67
C LEU A 4 0.23 35.61 24.00
N LYS A 5 -1.06 35.85 24.21
CA LYS A 5 -2.08 34.82 24.48
C LYS A 5 -2.20 33.85 23.28
N ALA A 6 -2.26 34.39 22.06
CA ALA A 6 -2.35 33.58 20.83
C ALA A 6 -1.10 32.72 20.60
N LEU A 7 0.09 33.29 20.84
CA LEU A 7 1.35 32.55 20.77
C LEU A 7 1.42 31.42 21.79
N LYS A 8 1.00 31.67 23.05
CA LYS A 8 0.95 30.66 24.11
C LYS A 8 0.01 29.50 23.75
N LEU A 9 -1.18 29.82 23.23
CA LEU A 9 -2.13 28.80 22.75
C LEU A 9 -1.57 27.97 21.60
N ARG A 10 -0.90 28.63 20.65
CA ARG A 10 -0.29 27.94 19.50
C ARG A 10 0.85 26.99 19.95
N ILE A 11 1.69 27.44 20.88
CA ILE A 11 2.73 26.56 21.48
C ILE A 11 2.08 25.35 22.15
N GLY A 12 1.01 25.54 22.92
CA GLY A 12 0.27 24.46 23.56
C GLY A 12 -0.31 23.46 22.56
N SER A 13 -0.92 23.94 21.47
CA SER A 13 -1.46 23.09 20.40
C SER A 13 -0.36 22.26 19.71
N VAL A 14 0.78 22.88 19.36
CA VAL A 14 1.89 22.16 18.71
C VAL A 14 2.52 21.13 19.65
N LYS A 15 2.64 21.43 20.97
CA LYS A 15 3.08 20.45 21.99
C LYS A 15 2.14 19.25 22.06
N SER A 16 0.83 19.46 21.98
CA SER A 16 -0.15 18.37 21.93
C SER A 16 0.00 17.53 20.66
N THR A 17 0.15 18.17 19.50
CA THR A 17 0.42 17.49 18.22
C THR A 17 1.69 16.65 18.30
N GLN A 18 2.77 17.18 18.88
CA GLN A 18 4.04 16.43 19.06
C GLN A 18 3.85 15.17 19.90
N LYS A 19 3.07 15.25 20.99
CA LYS A 19 2.76 14.08 21.82
C LYS A 19 1.96 13.04 21.04
N ILE A 20 0.97 13.45 20.25
CA ILE A 20 0.14 12.58 19.43
C ILE A 20 0.99 11.89 18.37
N THR A 21 1.80 12.62 17.62
CA THR A 21 2.64 12.04 16.56
C THR A 21 3.68 11.07 17.12
N LYS A 22 4.26 11.37 18.31
CA LYS A 22 5.15 10.46 19.01
C LYS A 22 4.45 9.16 19.41
N ALA A 23 3.23 9.23 19.93
CA ALA A 23 2.42 8.06 20.26
C ALA A 23 2.07 7.24 19.01
N MET A 24 1.66 7.93 17.93
CA MET A 24 1.35 7.27 16.64
C MET A 24 2.57 6.57 16.03
N LYS A 25 3.78 7.13 16.17
CA LYS A 25 5.02 6.46 15.77
C LYS A 25 5.20 5.14 16.51
N MET A 26 4.99 5.11 17.84
CA MET A 26 5.11 3.87 18.63
C MET A 26 4.08 2.83 18.24
N VAL A 27 2.84 3.23 18.01
CA VAL A 27 1.78 2.33 17.54
C VAL A 27 2.10 1.76 16.16
N ALA A 28 2.60 2.60 15.24
CA ALA A 28 3.01 2.16 13.92
C ALA A 28 4.17 1.16 13.99
N ALA A 29 5.16 1.37 14.85
CA ALA A 29 6.27 0.45 15.06
C ALA A 29 5.81 -0.93 15.57
N ALA A 30 4.88 -0.96 16.54
CA ALA A 30 4.32 -2.21 17.05
C ALA A 30 3.50 -2.97 16.00
N LYS A 31 2.74 -2.24 15.15
CA LYS A 31 1.99 -2.84 14.04
C LYS A 31 2.91 -3.33 12.93
N LEU A 32 3.99 -2.59 12.63
CA LEU A 32 4.98 -3.00 11.65
C LEU A 32 5.59 -4.34 12.02
N ARG A 33 6.03 -4.50 13.28
CA ARG A 33 6.59 -5.77 13.75
C ARG A 33 5.64 -6.93 13.53
N ARG A 34 4.36 -6.77 13.91
CA ARG A 34 3.34 -7.81 13.68
C ARG A 34 3.12 -8.12 12.20
N ALA A 35 3.16 -7.11 11.33
CA ALA A 35 3.01 -7.30 9.90
C ALA A 35 4.23 -8.01 9.28
N GLN A 36 5.43 -7.74 9.78
CA GLN A 36 6.64 -8.45 9.39
C GLN A 36 6.60 -9.91 9.83
N ASP A 37 6.27 -10.17 11.12
CA ASP A 37 6.14 -11.53 11.64
C ASP A 37 5.13 -12.35 10.82
N ALA A 38 4.00 -11.74 10.44
CA ALA A 38 2.98 -12.40 9.61
C ALA A 38 3.48 -12.66 8.17
N ALA A 39 4.21 -11.72 7.58
CA ALA A 39 4.77 -11.89 6.24
C ALA A 39 5.84 -12.98 6.21
N GLU A 40 6.70 -13.04 7.22
CA GLU A 40 7.73 -14.07 7.37
C GLU A 40 7.12 -15.46 7.56
N ALA A 41 6.08 -15.57 8.38
CA ALA A 41 5.35 -16.83 8.59
C ALA A 41 4.67 -17.35 7.30
N GLY A 42 4.25 -16.46 6.39
CA GLY A 42 3.62 -16.82 5.12
C GLY A 42 4.60 -17.21 4.01
N ARG A 43 5.88 -16.81 4.09
CA ARG A 43 6.88 -17.05 3.04
C ARG A 43 7.07 -18.51 2.66
N PRO A 44 7.26 -19.47 3.60
CA PRO A 44 7.51 -20.86 3.25
C PRO A 44 6.39 -21.48 2.42
N TYR A 45 5.14 -21.12 2.73
CA TYR A 45 3.99 -21.60 1.96
C TYR A 45 3.96 -21.01 0.55
N ALA A 46 4.17 -19.71 0.41
CA ALA A 46 4.19 -19.02 -0.88
C ALA A 46 5.33 -19.52 -1.79
N GLU A 47 6.50 -19.77 -1.23
CA GLU A 47 7.67 -20.31 -1.95
C GLU A 47 7.43 -21.74 -2.42
N ARG A 48 6.87 -22.59 -1.57
CA ARG A 48 6.51 -23.97 -1.96
C ARG A 48 5.42 -23.98 -3.02
N MET A 49 4.39 -23.16 -2.88
CA MET A 49 3.33 -23.03 -3.89
C MET A 49 3.91 -22.59 -5.24
N ALA A 50 4.78 -21.58 -5.25
CA ALA A 50 5.45 -21.12 -6.48
C ALA A 50 6.31 -22.22 -7.11
N GLY A 51 7.03 -23.01 -6.30
CA GLY A 51 7.81 -24.16 -6.78
C GLY A 51 6.95 -25.27 -7.39
N VAL A 52 5.84 -25.63 -6.74
CA VAL A 52 4.88 -26.61 -7.27
C VAL A 52 4.26 -26.12 -8.58
N MET A 53 3.83 -24.85 -8.62
CA MET A 53 3.28 -24.24 -9.83
C MET A 53 4.27 -24.23 -10.98
N ALA A 54 5.53 -23.86 -10.75
CA ALA A 54 6.57 -23.87 -11.75
C ALA A 54 6.85 -25.30 -12.27
N SER A 55 6.89 -26.30 -11.38
CA SER A 55 7.09 -27.70 -11.75
C SER A 55 5.93 -28.25 -12.59
N LEU A 56 4.69 -28.02 -12.18
CA LEU A 56 3.49 -28.44 -12.92
C LEU A 56 3.45 -27.78 -14.30
N ALA A 57 3.68 -26.48 -14.34
CA ALA A 57 3.63 -25.71 -15.58
C ALA A 57 4.71 -26.11 -16.60
N SER A 58 5.90 -26.54 -16.12
CA SER A 58 6.96 -27.01 -17.02
C SER A 58 6.63 -28.37 -17.72
N LYS A 59 5.69 -29.14 -17.16
CA LYS A 59 5.24 -30.41 -17.66
C LYS A 59 4.02 -30.31 -18.60
N VAL A 60 3.24 -29.25 -18.48
CA VAL A 60 2.00 -29.04 -19.23
C VAL A 60 2.29 -28.31 -20.53
N THR A 61 1.96 -28.95 -21.66
CA THR A 61 1.96 -28.28 -22.96
C THR A 61 0.68 -27.46 -23.10
N ILE A 62 0.82 -26.17 -23.42
CA ILE A 62 -0.34 -25.30 -23.61
C ILE A 62 -1.20 -25.83 -24.76
N SER A 63 -2.41 -26.26 -24.45
CA SER A 63 -3.40 -26.82 -25.34
C SER A 63 -4.76 -26.11 -25.16
N SER A 64 -5.76 -26.49 -25.97
CA SER A 64 -7.11 -25.95 -25.81
C SER A 64 -7.81 -26.33 -24.50
N SER A 65 -7.31 -27.37 -23.79
CA SER A 65 -7.80 -27.81 -22.49
C SER A 65 -7.10 -27.09 -21.32
N THR A 66 -5.98 -26.41 -21.57
CA THR A 66 -5.25 -25.70 -20.50
C THR A 66 -6.12 -24.61 -19.84
N PRO A 67 -6.16 -24.53 -18.50
CA PRO A 67 -6.94 -23.52 -17.81
C PRO A 67 -6.61 -22.10 -18.28
N LYS A 68 -7.65 -21.29 -18.55
CA LYS A 68 -7.51 -19.90 -19.02
C LYS A 68 -6.64 -19.04 -18.11
N LEU A 69 -6.68 -19.28 -16.81
CA LEU A 69 -5.83 -18.57 -15.82
C LEU A 69 -4.33 -18.77 -16.06
N LEU A 70 -3.94 -19.80 -16.80
CA LEU A 70 -2.55 -20.08 -17.19
C LEU A 70 -2.30 -19.71 -18.66
N ALA A 71 -3.14 -20.21 -19.57
CA ALA A 71 -2.96 -20.02 -21.02
C ALA A 71 -3.30 -18.58 -21.46
N GLY A 72 -4.09 -17.85 -20.69
CA GLY A 72 -4.64 -16.56 -21.10
C GLY A 72 -5.85 -16.71 -22.04
N THR A 73 -6.42 -15.58 -22.44
CA THR A 73 -7.52 -15.50 -23.43
C THR A 73 -6.99 -15.43 -24.87
N GLY A 74 -5.69 -15.31 -25.08
CA GLY A 74 -5.08 -15.00 -26.37
C GLY A 74 -5.28 -13.54 -26.82
N LYS A 75 -5.96 -12.72 -26.01
CA LYS A 75 -6.18 -11.30 -26.23
C LYS A 75 -5.38 -10.48 -25.21
N ASP A 76 -5.03 -9.25 -25.59
CA ASP A 76 -4.24 -8.33 -24.76
C ASP A 76 -4.83 -6.90 -24.88
N GLN A 77 -6.17 -6.81 -24.89
CA GLN A 77 -6.87 -5.55 -25.16
C GLN A 77 -7.40 -4.89 -23.89
N VAL A 78 -7.94 -5.67 -22.96
CA VAL A 78 -8.57 -5.16 -21.74
C VAL A 78 -7.75 -5.55 -20.52
N HIS A 79 -7.20 -4.56 -19.82
CA HIS A 79 -6.37 -4.74 -18.63
C HIS A 79 -7.10 -4.35 -17.37
N LEU A 80 -7.11 -5.23 -16.36
CA LEU A 80 -7.63 -4.95 -15.02
C LEU A 80 -6.47 -4.60 -14.07
N PHE A 81 -6.53 -3.41 -13.48
CA PHE A 81 -5.58 -2.96 -12.48
C PHE A 81 -6.15 -3.15 -11.09
N VAL A 82 -5.64 -4.13 -10.36
CA VAL A 82 -5.94 -4.36 -8.95
C VAL A 82 -5.01 -3.47 -8.13
N VAL A 83 -5.53 -2.37 -7.60
CA VAL A 83 -4.74 -1.35 -6.91
C VAL A 83 -4.95 -1.46 -5.41
N ALA A 84 -3.97 -2.00 -4.70
CA ALA A 84 -4.02 -2.20 -3.27
C ALA A 84 -3.42 -1.00 -2.51
N THR A 85 -4.27 -0.26 -1.79
CA THR A 85 -3.93 0.89 -0.95
C THR A 85 -4.56 0.75 0.43
N SER A 86 -4.32 1.69 1.34
CA SER A 86 -4.97 1.71 2.65
C SER A 86 -6.23 2.58 2.69
N ASP A 87 -7.08 2.34 3.70
CA ASP A 87 -8.23 3.22 3.98
C ASP A 87 -7.83 4.45 4.80
N LYS A 88 -6.75 4.34 5.58
CA LYS A 88 -6.30 5.39 6.48
C LYS A 88 -5.16 6.19 5.86
N GLY A 89 -5.06 7.46 6.24
CA GLY A 89 -3.97 8.36 5.84
C GLY A 89 -2.82 8.39 6.86
N LEU A 90 -2.05 9.45 6.81
CA LEU A 90 -0.89 9.72 7.66
C LEU A 90 0.26 8.72 7.47
N ALA A 91 0.32 8.09 6.32
CA ALA A 91 1.37 7.15 5.91
C ALA A 91 2.31 7.76 4.83
N GLY A 92 2.63 9.05 4.96
CA GLY A 92 3.50 9.73 4.01
C GLY A 92 3.02 9.61 2.56
N ALA A 93 3.92 9.23 1.66
CA ALA A 93 3.66 9.07 0.24
C ALA A 93 3.20 7.65 -0.15
N PHE A 94 3.02 6.73 0.80
CA PHE A 94 2.69 5.31 0.56
C PHE A 94 1.56 5.15 -0.48
N ASN A 95 0.36 5.64 -0.19
CA ASN A 95 -0.78 5.52 -1.09
C ASN A 95 -0.56 6.24 -2.42
N THR A 96 0.01 7.45 -2.36
CA THR A 96 0.23 8.28 -3.55
C THR A 96 1.24 7.65 -4.50
N ASN A 97 2.24 6.95 -4.01
CA ASN A 97 3.24 6.31 -4.86
C ASN A 97 2.66 5.11 -5.62
N ILE A 98 1.84 4.27 -4.96
CA ILE A 98 1.13 3.15 -5.60
C ILE A 98 0.19 3.68 -6.69
N VAL A 99 -0.63 4.68 -6.36
CA VAL A 99 -1.58 5.28 -7.29
C VAL A 99 -0.86 5.96 -8.46
N ARG A 100 0.28 6.61 -8.21
CA ARG A 100 1.09 7.24 -9.26
C ARG A 100 1.62 6.21 -10.25
N LEU A 101 2.12 5.07 -9.77
CA LEU A 101 2.57 3.97 -10.62
C LEU A 101 1.40 3.44 -11.47
N ALA A 102 0.29 3.07 -10.83
CA ALA A 102 -0.89 2.57 -11.53
C ALA A 102 -1.43 3.57 -12.57
N ARG A 103 -1.49 4.86 -12.23
CA ARG A 103 -1.93 5.92 -13.17
C ARG A 103 -0.99 6.08 -14.35
N LYS A 104 0.34 6.07 -14.10
CA LYS A 104 1.35 6.17 -15.16
C LYS A 104 1.19 5.02 -16.15
N THR A 105 1.17 3.78 -15.64
CA THR A 105 1.00 2.57 -16.47
C THR A 105 -0.34 2.57 -17.22
N ALA A 106 -1.43 3.04 -16.58
CA ALA A 106 -2.73 3.14 -17.24
C ALA A 106 -2.71 4.09 -18.44
N LEU A 107 -2.11 5.26 -18.30
CA LEU A 107 -1.98 6.23 -19.39
C LEU A 107 -1.10 5.69 -20.52
N GLU A 108 -0.01 4.99 -20.20
CA GLU A 108 0.86 4.35 -21.19
C GLU A 108 0.13 3.25 -21.98
N MET A 109 -0.67 2.42 -21.32
CA MET A 109 -1.48 1.40 -21.98
C MET A 109 -2.61 2.01 -22.84
N GLN A 110 -3.27 3.07 -22.34
CA GLN A 110 -4.28 3.78 -23.10
C GLN A 110 -3.71 4.45 -24.36
N ALA A 111 -2.49 4.99 -24.27
CA ALA A 111 -1.79 5.53 -25.44
C ALA A 111 -1.48 4.45 -26.49
N GLN A 112 -1.37 3.18 -26.10
CA GLN A 112 -1.24 2.02 -26.98
C GLN A 112 -2.58 1.50 -27.51
N GLY A 113 -3.70 2.18 -27.20
CA GLY A 113 -5.04 1.79 -27.63
C GLY A 113 -5.69 0.71 -26.75
N LYS A 114 -5.11 0.36 -25.60
CA LYS A 114 -5.64 -0.65 -24.68
C LYS A 114 -6.69 -0.04 -23.74
N THR A 115 -7.64 -0.84 -23.30
CA THR A 115 -8.64 -0.47 -22.30
C THR A 115 -8.17 -0.84 -20.91
N VAL A 116 -8.21 0.11 -19.97
CA VAL A 116 -7.84 -0.12 -18.58
C VAL A 116 -9.05 0.00 -17.68
N LYS A 117 -9.26 -0.98 -16.80
CA LYS A 117 -10.27 -1.01 -15.74
C LYS A 117 -9.58 -1.08 -14.39
N PHE A 118 -10.22 -0.55 -13.34
CA PHE A 118 -9.66 -0.53 -11.99
C PHE A 118 -10.51 -1.31 -11.00
N TYR A 119 -9.88 -2.23 -10.30
CA TYR A 119 -10.37 -2.91 -9.11
C TYR A 119 -9.60 -2.38 -7.91
N ILE A 120 -10.24 -1.66 -7.02
CA ILE A 120 -9.54 -0.88 -5.99
C ILE A 120 -9.75 -1.51 -4.61
N ILE A 121 -8.64 -1.77 -3.93
CA ILE A 121 -8.61 -2.16 -2.54
C ILE A 121 -8.09 -0.97 -1.74
N GLY A 122 -8.92 -0.42 -0.86
CA GLY A 122 -8.59 0.72 -0.02
C GLY A 122 -9.15 2.06 -0.52
N ARG A 123 -9.76 2.79 0.43
CA ARG A 123 -10.41 4.08 0.19
C ARG A 123 -9.47 5.13 -0.40
N LYS A 124 -8.19 5.14 0.02
CA LYS A 124 -7.23 6.15 -0.47
C LYS A 124 -6.89 6.01 -1.94
N GLY A 125 -6.88 4.79 -2.47
CA GLY A 125 -6.77 4.53 -3.90
C GLY A 125 -8.01 5.01 -4.65
N ARG A 126 -9.20 4.64 -4.16
CA ARG A 126 -10.46 5.10 -4.74
C ARG A 126 -10.53 6.63 -4.83
N ASP A 127 -10.27 7.33 -3.73
CA ASP A 127 -10.38 8.79 -3.66
C ASP A 127 -9.45 9.50 -4.65
N GLN A 128 -8.29 8.91 -4.97
CA GLN A 128 -7.33 9.46 -5.92
C GLN A 128 -7.62 9.07 -7.37
N LEU A 129 -7.93 7.79 -7.63
CA LEU A 129 -8.18 7.28 -8.99
C LEU A 129 -9.51 7.75 -9.54
N SER A 130 -10.56 7.83 -8.73
CA SER A 130 -11.90 8.28 -9.17
C SER A 130 -11.93 9.72 -9.67
N ARG A 131 -10.91 10.52 -9.40
CA ARG A 131 -10.81 11.88 -9.96
C ARG A 131 -10.55 11.89 -11.47
N THR A 132 -9.85 10.89 -11.97
CA THR A 132 -9.43 10.83 -13.39
C THR A 132 -10.07 9.65 -14.12
N PHE A 133 -10.34 8.53 -13.43
CA PHE A 133 -10.75 7.27 -14.02
C PHE A 133 -12.09 6.75 -13.49
N ARG A 134 -13.02 7.64 -13.10
CA ARG A 134 -14.28 7.28 -12.42
C ARG A 134 -15.09 6.23 -13.19
N SER A 135 -15.22 6.36 -14.50
CA SER A 135 -15.95 5.44 -15.36
C SER A 135 -15.27 4.08 -15.57
N GLN A 136 -13.99 3.98 -15.22
CA GLN A 136 -13.19 2.77 -15.39
C GLN A 136 -13.05 1.97 -14.08
N VAL A 137 -13.57 2.50 -12.97
CA VAL A 137 -13.59 1.78 -11.67
C VAL A 137 -14.75 0.80 -11.69
N VAL A 138 -14.43 -0.51 -11.74
CA VAL A 138 -15.42 -1.59 -11.79
C VAL A 138 -15.80 -2.11 -10.40
N HIS A 139 -14.88 -2.03 -9.43
CA HIS A 139 -15.15 -2.48 -8.07
C HIS A 139 -14.27 -1.77 -7.05
N THR A 140 -14.76 -1.67 -5.81
CA THR A 140 -14.00 -1.09 -4.69
C THR A 140 -14.28 -1.85 -3.40
N ILE A 141 -13.22 -2.23 -2.70
CA ILE A 141 -13.26 -2.87 -1.38
C ILE A 141 -12.61 -1.94 -0.36
N GLU A 142 -13.23 -1.74 0.78
CA GLU A 142 -12.70 -0.96 1.90
C GLU A 142 -12.43 -1.87 3.10
N PRO A 143 -11.20 -2.42 3.23
CA PRO A 143 -10.89 -3.40 4.27
C PRO A 143 -10.75 -2.80 5.69
N GLY A 144 -10.73 -1.48 5.82
CA GLY A 144 -10.58 -0.75 7.08
C GLY A 144 -9.15 -0.77 7.64
N ASP A 145 -8.57 -1.94 7.85
CA ASP A 145 -7.18 -2.10 8.34
C ASP A 145 -6.52 -3.30 7.65
N LEU A 146 -5.57 -3.04 6.76
CA LEU A 146 -4.87 -4.06 5.99
C LEU A 146 -4.21 -5.15 6.87
N SER A 147 -3.76 -4.77 8.07
CA SER A 147 -3.14 -5.73 9.01
C SER A 147 -4.11 -6.74 9.62
N LYS A 148 -5.41 -6.58 9.38
CA LYS A 148 -6.46 -7.48 9.88
C LYS A 148 -7.03 -8.41 8.80
N LEU A 149 -6.65 -8.19 7.53
CA LEU A 149 -7.08 -9.06 6.44
C LEU A 149 -6.53 -10.48 6.65
N LYS A 150 -7.45 -11.43 6.61
CA LYS A 150 -7.15 -12.86 6.71
C LYS A 150 -6.97 -13.45 5.31
N PHE A 151 -6.42 -14.64 5.24
CA PHE A 151 -6.30 -15.38 3.98
C PHE A 151 -7.66 -15.58 3.29
N ALA A 152 -8.72 -15.82 4.06
CA ALA A 152 -10.08 -15.96 3.52
C ALA A 152 -10.57 -14.72 2.77
N ASP A 153 -10.18 -13.52 3.20
CA ASP A 153 -10.52 -12.28 2.49
C ASP A 153 -9.81 -12.21 1.13
N SER A 154 -8.55 -12.66 1.08
CA SER A 154 -7.77 -12.76 -0.16
C SER A 154 -8.33 -13.84 -1.10
N GLN A 155 -8.84 -14.94 -0.55
CA GLN A 155 -9.55 -15.97 -1.33
C GLN A 155 -10.84 -15.42 -1.94
N ALA A 156 -11.62 -14.65 -1.19
CA ALA A 156 -12.84 -14.02 -1.71
C ALA A 156 -12.53 -13.04 -2.87
N ILE A 157 -11.47 -12.25 -2.75
CA ILE A 157 -11.00 -11.36 -3.82
C ILE A 157 -10.55 -12.19 -5.03
N ALA A 158 -9.77 -13.25 -4.83
CA ALA A 158 -9.33 -14.12 -5.91
C ALA A 158 -10.50 -14.77 -6.65
N ALA A 159 -11.51 -15.22 -5.92
CA ALA A 159 -12.74 -15.80 -6.49
C ALA A 159 -13.52 -14.77 -7.35
N ASP A 160 -13.69 -13.53 -6.86
CA ASP A 160 -14.35 -12.46 -7.64
C ASP A 160 -13.55 -12.13 -8.91
N LEU A 161 -12.22 -12.02 -8.82
CA LEU A 161 -11.36 -11.78 -9.98
C LEU A 161 -11.44 -12.91 -11.00
N THR A 162 -11.45 -14.16 -10.55
CA THR A 162 -11.57 -15.35 -11.40
C THR A 162 -12.93 -15.37 -12.10
N ALA A 163 -14.03 -15.12 -11.37
CA ALA A 163 -15.38 -15.08 -11.95
C ALA A 163 -15.51 -14.00 -13.04
N ARG A 164 -14.94 -12.81 -12.82
CA ARG A 164 -14.92 -11.72 -13.81
C ARG A 164 -14.05 -12.06 -15.04
N TYR A 165 -12.94 -12.76 -14.81
CA TYR A 165 -12.07 -13.23 -15.89
C TYR A 165 -12.77 -14.28 -16.75
N ASP A 166 -13.45 -15.23 -16.15
CA ASP A 166 -14.25 -16.25 -16.85
C ASP A 166 -15.43 -15.64 -17.61
N ALA A 167 -16.02 -14.56 -17.09
CA ALA A 167 -17.04 -13.77 -17.77
C ALA A 167 -16.48 -12.92 -18.95
N GLY A 168 -15.16 -12.87 -19.14
CA GLY A 168 -14.51 -12.12 -20.23
C GLY A 168 -14.50 -10.60 -20.00
N GLU A 169 -14.57 -10.14 -18.76
CA GLU A 169 -14.55 -8.70 -18.45
C GLU A 169 -13.17 -8.06 -18.70
N PHE A 170 -12.10 -8.85 -18.71
CA PHE A 170 -10.72 -8.42 -18.98
C PHE A 170 -9.87 -9.58 -19.49
N ASP A 171 -8.72 -9.26 -20.09
CA ASP A 171 -7.77 -10.23 -20.65
C ASP A 171 -6.56 -10.44 -19.74
N VAL A 172 -6.08 -9.36 -19.11
CA VAL A 172 -4.88 -9.37 -18.27
C VAL A 172 -5.15 -8.62 -16.97
N ALA A 173 -4.69 -9.15 -15.84
CA ALA A 173 -4.77 -8.45 -14.56
C ALA A 173 -3.37 -8.16 -13.99
N HIS A 174 -3.19 -6.93 -13.51
CA HIS A 174 -1.97 -6.46 -12.85
C HIS A 174 -2.30 -6.02 -11.44
N LEU A 175 -1.49 -6.47 -10.48
CA LEU A 175 -1.57 -6.08 -9.08
C LEU A 175 -0.55 -4.96 -8.80
N PHE A 176 -1.04 -3.85 -8.26
CA PHE A 176 -0.24 -2.72 -7.82
C PHE A 176 -0.26 -2.64 -6.29
N PHE A 177 0.89 -2.75 -5.69
CA PHE A 177 1.08 -2.72 -4.24
C PHE A 177 2.43 -2.10 -3.89
N SER A 178 2.75 -2.03 -2.60
CA SER A 178 4.06 -1.58 -2.14
C SER A 178 4.81 -2.72 -1.49
N LYS A 179 5.91 -3.14 -2.11
CA LYS A 179 6.83 -4.12 -1.54
C LYS A 179 7.58 -3.51 -0.36
N PHE A 180 7.61 -4.21 0.74
CA PHE A 180 8.36 -3.80 1.91
C PHE A 180 9.83 -4.20 1.78
N VAL A 181 10.72 -3.22 1.61
CA VAL A 181 12.16 -3.43 1.55
C VAL A 181 12.79 -3.14 2.92
N SER A 182 12.43 -2.00 3.50
CA SER A 182 12.87 -1.59 4.83
C SER A 182 11.92 -0.52 5.39
N VAL A 183 12.16 -0.12 6.66
CA VAL A 183 11.40 0.98 7.29
C VAL A 183 11.51 2.29 6.51
N LEU A 184 12.64 2.53 5.85
CA LEU A 184 12.90 3.75 5.08
C LEU A 184 12.56 3.62 3.60
N ALA A 185 12.50 2.39 3.08
CA ALA A 185 12.28 2.11 1.66
C ALA A 185 11.08 1.18 1.46
N GLN A 186 10.06 1.70 0.80
CA GLN A 186 8.90 0.96 0.33
C GLN A 186 8.80 1.18 -1.18
N GLU A 187 8.77 0.09 -1.94
CA GLU A 187 8.85 0.11 -3.39
C GLU A 187 7.47 -0.15 -4.02
N PRO A 188 6.88 0.84 -4.71
CA PRO A 188 5.67 0.61 -5.48
C PRO A 188 5.97 -0.40 -6.60
N THR A 189 5.23 -1.50 -6.60
CA THR A 189 5.49 -2.65 -7.47
C THR A 189 4.25 -2.94 -8.31
N GLN A 190 4.47 -3.28 -9.57
CA GLN A 190 3.49 -3.87 -10.48
C GLN A 190 3.84 -5.33 -10.68
N GLN A 191 2.85 -6.21 -10.54
CA GLN A 191 2.98 -7.63 -10.78
C GLN A 191 1.80 -8.12 -11.62
N GLN A 192 2.05 -8.82 -12.72
CA GLN A 192 0.98 -9.51 -13.43
C GLN A 192 0.51 -10.70 -12.60
N ILE A 193 -0.80 -10.86 -12.45
CA ILE A 193 -1.42 -11.93 -11.68
C ILE A 193 -2.34 -12.82 -12.52
N ILE A 194 -2.89 -12.32 -13.62
CA ILE A 194 -3.66 -13.08 -14.60
C ILE A 194 -3.25 -12.64 -16.00
N PRO A 195 -2.94 -13.53 -16.93
CA PRO A 195 -2.61 -14.94 -16.69
C PRO A 195 -1.48 -15.08 -15.67
N VAL A 196 -1.48 -16.21 -14.95
CA VAL A 196 -0.45 -16.47 -13.94
C VAL A 196 0.90 -16.55 -14.63
N ALA A 197 1.77 -15.57 -14.36
CA ALA A 197 3.13 -15.59 -14.88
C ALA A 197 3.90 -16.73 -14.19
N LEU A 198 4.35 -17.66 -14.99
CA LEU A 198 5.22 -18.72 -14.51
C LEU A 198 6.65 -18.18 -14.46
N PRO A 199 7.42 -18.47 -13.42
CA PRO A 199 8.81 -18.07 -13.37
C PRO A 199 9.55 -18.71 -14.56
N GLU A 200 10.07 -17.89 -15.45
CA GLU A 200 10.97 -18.35 -16.51
C GLU A 200 12.21 -18.97 -15.85
N GLY A 201 12.47 -20.25 -16.10
CA GLY A 201 13.63 -20.95 -15.55
C GLY A 201 13.48 -21.44 -14.12
N GLY A 202 12.27 -21.78 -13.71
CA GLY A 202 12.06 -22.45 -12.43
C GLY A 202 12.92 -23.69 -12.33
N ALA A 203 14.02 -23.61 -11.55
CA ALA A 203 14.77 -24.77 -11.13
C ALA A 203 13.77 -25.75 -10.52
N ALA A 204 13.65 -26.93 -11.11
CA ALA A 204 12.97 -28.04 -10.46
C ALA A 204 13.47 -28.09 -9.01
N PRO A 205 12.61 -28.43 -8.03
CA PRO A 205 13.06 -28.56 -6.65
C PRO A 205 14.32 -29.39 -6.66
N THR A 206 15.42 -28.79 -6.18
CA THR A 206 16.73 -29.39 -6.12
C THR A 206 16.64 -30.70 -5.35
N GLY A 207 16.58 -31.80 -6.06
CA GLY A 207 16.43 -33.10 -5.45
C GLY A 207 16.26 -34.28 -6.42
N GLY A 208 16.25 -34.08 -7.74
CA GLY A 208 16.27 -35.16 -8.71
C GLY A 208 15.16 -36.24 -8.59
N ALA A 209 14.24 -36.09 -7.66
CA ALA A 209 13.11 -37.00 -7.53
C ALA A 209 12.06 -36.64 -8.60
N SER A 210 11.70 -37.59 -9.42
CA SER A 210 10.52 -37.48 -10.28
C SER A 210 9.31 -37.45 -9.39
N VAL A 211 8.65 -36.27 -9.31
CA VAL A 211 7.37 -36.14 -8.60
C VAL A 211 6.28 -36.56 -9.56
N GLU A 212 5.60 -37.65 -9.23
CA GLU A 212 4.36 -38.07 -9.88
C GLU A 212 3.19 -37.35 -9.24
N TYR A 213 2.29 -36.79 -10.05
CA TYR A 213 1.12 -36.07 -9.60
C TYR A 213 -0.15 -36.92 -9.79
N GLU A 214 -0.97 -37.00 -8.76
CA GLU A 214 -2.26 -37.67 -8.80
C GLU A 214 -3.40 -36.66 -8.63
N PRO A 215 -4.50 -36.73 -9.42
CA PRO A 215 -4.77 -37.71 -10.47
C PRO A 215 -4.03 -37.42 -11.79
N ASP A 216 -3.78 -36.15 -12.14
CA ASP A 216 -3.06 -35.67 -13.31
C ASP A 216 -2.67 -34.19 -13.12
N GLU A 217 -1.68 -33.72 -13.91
CA GLU A 217 -1.14 -32.37 -13.80
C GLU A 217 -2.17 -31.30 -14.15
N GLU A 218 -3.08 -31.52 -15.09
CA GLU A 218 -4.04 -30.55 -15.58
C GLU A 218 -5.17 -30.31 -14.54
N THR A 219 -5.67 -31.38 -13.94
CA THR A 219 -6.65 -31.32 -12.83
C THR A 219 -6.07 -30.58 -11.63
N LEU A 220 -4.83 -30.89 -11.26
CA LEU A 220 -4.14 -30.21 -10.17
C LEU A 220 -3.92 -28.73 -10.46
N LEU A 221 -3.51 -28.37 -11.67
CA LEU A 221 -3.37 -26.95 -12.07
C LEU A 221 -4.69 -26.20 -11.96
N THR A 222 -5.77 -26.81 -12.45
CA THR A 222 -7.11 -26.22 -12.38
C THR A 222 -7.50 -25.90 -10.94
N ALA A 223 -7.17 -26.76 -10.00
CA ALA A 223 -7.47 -26.55 -8.57
C ALA A 223 -6.50 -25.55 -7.89
N LEU A 224 -5.22 -25.57 -8.29
CA LEU A 224 -4.18 -24.77 -7.62
C LEU A 224 -4.08 -23.33 -8.15
N LEU A 225 -4.45 -23.05 -9.41
CA LEU A 225 -4.36 -21.71 -9.99
C LEU A 225 -5.16 -20.64 -9.21
N PRO A 226 -6.44 -20.87 -8.83
CA PRO A 226 -7.17 -19.91 -8.00
C PRO A 226 -6.55 -19.75 -6.59
N GLN A 227 -6.00 -20.83 -6.02
CA GLN A 227 -5.31 -20.77 -4.73
C GLN A 227 -4.01 -19.98 -4.83
N ASN A 228 -3.24 -20.16 -5.90
CA ASN A 228 -2.04 -19.38 -6.15
C ASN A 228 -2.34 -17.89 -6.29
N LEU A 229 -3.43 -17.53 -6.98
CA LEU A 229 -3.90 -16.15 -7.07
C LEU A 229 -4.22 -15.58 -5.68
N ALA A 230 -4.93 -16.33 -4.82
CA ALA A 230 -5.22 -15.93 -3.46
C ALA A 230 -3.94 -15.74 -2.62
N VAL A 231 -2.93 -16.63 -2.79
CA VAL A 231 -1.63 -16.51 -2.10
C VAL A 231 -0.87 -15.27 -2.54
N GLN A 232 -0.85 -14.96 -3.84
CA GLN A 232 -0.20 -13.75 -4.36
C GLN A 232 -0.87 -12.48 -3.82
N LEU A 233 -2.20 -12.42 -3.81
CA LEU A 233 -2.97 -11.31 -3.24
C LEU A 233 -2.73 -11.16 -1.74
N HIS A 234 -2.72 -12.28 -1.00
CA HIS A 234 -2.47 -12.26 0.43
C HIS A 234 -1.07 -11.77 0.76
N ARG A 235 -0.05 -12.27 0.05
CA ARG A 235 1.33 -11.81 0.18
C ARG A 235 1.43 -10.30 -0.07
N ALA A 236 0.86 -9.80 -1.17
CA ALA A 236 0.86 -8.37 -1.47
C ALA A 236 0.16 -7.54 -0.39
N THR A 237 -0.92 -8.08 0.21
CA THR A 237 -1.61 -7.44 1.33
C THR A 237 -0.74 -7.35 2.58
N LEU A 238 0.00 -8.41 2.92
CA LEU A 238 0.92 -8.42 4.06
C LEU A 238 2.09 -7.44 3.85
N GLU A 239 2.69 -7.45 2.66
CA GLU A 239 3.74 -6.49 2.30
C GLU A 239 3.23 -5.05 2.31
N ASN A 240 2.02 -4.82 1.83
CA ASN A 240 1.35 -3.52 1.88
C ASN A 240 1.09 -3.05 3.31
N ALA A 241 0.65 -3.96 4.19
CA ALA A 241 0.45 -3.65 5.60
C ALA A 241 1.76 -3.24 6.28
N ALA A 242 2.85 -3.96 6.03
CA ALA A 242 4.17 -3.61 6.54
C ALA A 242 4.66 -2.26 5.98
N SER A 243 4.52 -2.06 4.67
CA SER A 243 4.89 -0.81 3.98
C SER A 243 4.10 0.39 4.49
N GLU A 244 2.78 0.25 4.72
CA GLU A 244 1.95 1.30 5.32
C GLU A 244 2.46 1.70 6.71
N GLN A 245 2.74 0.72 7.57
CA GLN A 245 3.18 1.01 8.93
C GLN A 245 4.61 1.55 8.97
N GLY A 246 5.52 1.09 8.12
CA GLY A 246 6.86 1.64 7.95
C GLY A 246 6.83 3.09 7.51
N SER A 247 6.09 3.39 6.46
CA SER A 247 5.89 4.75 5.95
C SER A 247 5.20 5.66 6.98
N LYS A 248 4.21 5.13 7.72
CA LYS A 248 3.54 5.85 8.82
C LYS A 248 4.49 6.17 9.96
N MET A 249 5.33 5.22 10.35
CA MET A 249 6.33 5.43 11.41
C MET A 249 7.31 6.55 11.03
N THR A 250 7.84 6.54 9.82
CA THR A 250 8.75 7.58 9.30
C THR A 250 8.06 8.93 9.19
N ALA A 251 6.82 8.98 8.68
CA ALA A 251 6.04 10.21 8.59
C ALA A 251 5.75 10.83 9.96
N MET A 252 5.41 10.00 10.96
CA MET A 252 5.17 10.47 12.33
C MET A 252 6.44 10.91 13.03
N ASP A 253 7.58 10.28 12.75
CA ASP A 253 8.87 10.72 13.25
C ASP A 253 9.24 12.12 12.72
N ASN A 254 9.11 12.31 11.42
CA ASN A 254 9.34 13.61 10.78
C ASN A 254 8.37 14.68 11.33
N ALA A 255 7.09 14.35 11.48
CA ALA A 255 6.11 15.27 12.07
C ALA A 255 6.45 15.64 13.53
N THR A 256 6.97 14.68 14.32
CA THR A 256 7.37 14.91 15.72
C THR A 256 8.59 15.85 15.80
N ARG A 257 9.57 15.66 14.91
CA ARG A 257 10.75 16.56 14.81
C ARG A 257 10.35 17.94 14.38
N ASN A 258 9.56 18.07 13.30
CA ASN A 258 9.07 19.35 12.80
C ASN A 258 8.23 20.11 13.86
N ALA A 259 7.43 19.39 14.66
CA ALA A 259 6.72 19.99 15.77
C ALA A 259 7.68 20.53 16.85
N GLY A 260 8.77 19.81 17.15
CA GLY A 260 9.82 20.29 18.07
C GLY A 260 10.46 21.59 17.59
N ASP A 261 10.84 21.65 16.32
CA ASP A 261 11.44 22.84 15.72
C ASP A 261 10.47 24.03 15.73
N MET A 262 9.19 23.77 15.46
CA MET A 262 8.14 24.80 15.52
C MET A 262 7.93 25.32 16.94
N ILE A 263 7.96 24.47 17.97
CA ILE A 263 7.88 24.87 19.39
C ILE A 263 9.05 25.79 19.72
N ASN A 264 10.28 25.45 19.33
CA ASN A 264 11.45 26.27 19.58
C ASN A 264 11.33 27.64 18.91
N LYS A 265 10.98 27.69 17.62
CA LYS A 265 10.76 28.94 16.89
C LYS A 265 9.67 29.82 17.55
N LEU A 266 8.53 29.24 17.89
CA LEU A 266 7.43 29.95 18.54
C LEU A 266 7.82 30.45 19.95
N SER A 267 8.63 29.68 20.69
CA SER A 267 9.10 30.08 22.01
C SER A 267 10.05 31.29 21.95
N ILE A 268 10.93 31.36 20.95
CA ILE A 268 11.79 32.53 20.71
C ILE A 268 10.93 33.75 20.39
N ILE A 269 9.96 33.62 19.49
CA ILE A 269 9.04 34.71 19.12
C ILE A 269 8.25 35.17 20.35
N TYR A 270 7.72 34.25 21.14
CA TYR A 270 6.98 34.52 22.35
C TYR A 270 7.81 35.31 23.36
N ASN A 271 9.04 34.89 23.64
CA ASN A 271 9.96 35.55 24.54
C ASN A 271 10.29 36.98 24.09
N ARG A 272 10.59 37.15 22.78
CA ARG A 272 10.87 38.46 22.19
C ARG A 272 9.67 39.41 22.28
N THR A 273 8.47 38.90 21.96
CA THR A 273 7.26 39.68 22.02
C THR A 273 6.91 40.04 23.48
N ARG A 274 7.15 39.13 24.42
CA ARG A 274 6.95 39.39 25.84
C ARG A 274 7.89 40.47 26.35
N GLN A 275 9.19 40.38 25.99
CA GLN A 275 10.14 41.44 26.38
C GLN A 275 9.78 42.80 25.80
N ALA A 276 9.36 42.86 24.54
CA ALA A 276 8.92 44.09 23.92
C ALA A 276 7.67 44.69 24.64
N ALA A 277 6.70 43.84 24.99
CA ALA A 277 5.53 44.28 25.73
C ALA A 277 5.89 44.85 27.10
N ILE A 278 6.73 44.16 27.87
CA ILE A 278 7.23 44.59 29.18
C ILE A 278 7.95 45.96 29.03
N THR A 279 8.81 46.11 28.03
CA THR A 279 9.55 47.36 27.76
C THR A 279 8.57 48.51 27.46
N THR A 280 7.55 48.26 26.62
CA THR A 280 6.52 49.28 26.30
C THR A 280 5.75 49.69 27.53
N GLU A 281 5.29 48.74 28.35
CA GLU A 281 4.58 49.02 29.62
C GLU A 281 5.47 49.81 30.58
N LEU A 282 6.75 49.50 30.70
CA LEU A 282 7.71 50.22 31.51
C LEU A 282 7.90 51.67 31.03
N VAL A 283 8.07 51.89 29.70
CA VAL A 283 8.21 53.21 29.11
C VAL A 283 6.92 54.03 29.34
N GLU A 284 5.72 53.43 29.19
CA GLU A 284 4.44 54.11 29.45
C GLU A 284 4.31 54.55 30.92
N ILE A 285 4.73 53.70 31.88
CA ILE A 285 4.71 54.02 33.31
C ILE A 285 5.67 55.18 33.62
N ILE A 286 6.91 55.11 33.09
CA ILE A 286 7.91 56.18 33.32
C ILE A 286 7.45 57.48 32.72
N SER A 287 6.98 57.51 31.47
CA SER A 287 6.48 58.70 30.81
C SER A 287 5.25 59.28 31.51
N GLY A 288 4.37 58.41 32.06
CA GLY A 288 3.23 58.83 32.86
C GLY A 288 3.64 59.45 34.21
N ALA A 289 4.71 58.96 34.83
CA ALA A 289 5.23 59.52 36.07
C ALA A 289 5.99 60.85 35.90
N GLU A 290 6.63 61.03 34.72
CA GLU A 290 7.29 62.31 34.37
C GLU A 290 6.28 63.43 33.96
N ALA A 291 5.07 63.06 33.55
CA ALA A 291 4.01 63.98 33.18
C ALA A 291 3.15 64.52 34.35
N LEU A 292 3.35 63.99 35.56
CA LEU A 292 2.75 64.43 36.83
C LEU A 292 3.70 65.33 37.58
#